data_01d136f91b5c5f97f0a9d8c1fdd24fd8
#
_entry.id   01d136f91b5c5f97f0a9d8c1fdd24fd8
#
_cell.length_a   1.000
_cell.length_b   1.000
_cell.length_c   1.000
_cell.angle_alpha   90.00
_cell.angle_beta   90.00
_cell.angle_gamma   90.00
#
_symmetry.space_group_name_H-M   'P 1'
#
loop_
_entity.id
_entity.type
_entity.pdbx_description
1 polymer ?
#
loop_
_entity_poly.entity_id
_entity_poly.type
_entity_poly.pdbx_seq_one_letter_code
_entity_poly.pdbx_strand_id
1 'polypeptide(L)'
;MSTKRILLVASHNAFRESLARRLSRETDLDVAWQAGSIAATRDMHLDGIDVAVIDPLLPDGNGMVLIREMSVAHPDAMALVFSHRPDSALYHQARTAGAVDVLSTAVPVENCIAAIRSTGDYG
;
A
#
# COMPACT_ATOMS: atom_id res chain seq x y z
N MET A 1 7.32 -5.08 20.87
CA MET A 1 7.34 -5.17 19.38
C MET A 1 6.31 -4.22 18.82
N SER A 2 6.70 -3.43 17.85
CA SER A 2 5.78 -2.48 17.25
C SER A 2 4.99 -3.16 16.12
N THR A 3 3.69 -2.90 16.12
CA THR A 3 2.79 -3.32 15.05
C THR A 3 2.86 -2.29 13.93
N LYS A 4 2.98 -2.76 12.69
CA LYS A 4 2.91 -1.86 11.52
C LYS A 4 1.45 -1.58 11.18
N ARG A 5 1.09 -0.32 11.14
CA ARG A 5 -0.26 0.13 10.79
C ARG A 5 -0.34 0.40 9.29
N ILE A 6 -1.27 -0.26 8.64
CA ILE A 6 -1.35 -0.36 7.18
C ILE A 6 -2.61 0.30 6.66
N LEU A 7 -2.45 1.12 5.62
CA LEU A 7 -3.54 1.57 4.76
C LEU A 7 -3.52 0.71 3.50
N LEU A 8 -4.66 0.09 3.19
CA LEU A 8 -4.81 -0.72 1.98
C LEU A 8 -5.77 -0.03 1.04
N VAL A 9 -5.30 0.32 -0.17
CA VAL A 9 -6.10 1.04 -1.17
C VAL A 9 -6.22 0.20 -2.42
N ALA A 10 -7.42 -0.27 -2.71
CA ALA A 10 -7.72 -1.04 -3.91
C ALA A 10 -9.21 -0.90 -4.23
N SER A 11 -9.53 -0.72 -5.52
CA SER A 11 -10.91 -0.53 -5.96
C SER A 11 -11.74 -1.81 -5.90
N HIS A 12 -11.11 -2.97 -6.07
CA HIS A 12 -11.79 -4.25 -6.10
C HIS A 12 -12.07 -4.73 -4.66
N ASN A 13 -13.32 -4.58 -4.22
CA ASN A 13 -13.70 -4.83 -2.83
C ASN A 13 -13.37 -6.24 -2.34
N ALA A 14 -13.71 -7.25 -3.12
CA ALA A 14 -13.48 -8.65 -2.71
C ALA A 14 -11.99 -8.93 -2.53
N PHE A 15 -11.16 -8.45 -3.45
CA PHE A 15 -9.70 -8.60 -3.35
C PHE A 15 -9.16 -7.86 -2.13
N ARG A 16 -9.56 -6.60 -1.96
CA ARG A 16 -9.09 -5.77 -0.84
C ARG A 16 -9.44 -6.38 0.51
N GLU A 17 -10.69 -6.81 0.66
CA GLU A 17 -11.15 -7.41 1.91
C GLU A 17 -10.48 -8.75 2.20
N SER A 18 -10.26 -9.55 1.16
CA SER A 18 -9.54 -10.82 1.29
C SER A 18 -8.11 -10.61 1.73
N LEU A 19 -7.41 -9.66 1.12
CA LEU A 19 -6.04 -9.33 1.48
C LEU A 19 -5.98 -8.78 2.92
N ALA A 20 -6.91 -7.90 3.29
CA ALA A 20 -6.97 -7.36 4.63
C ALA A 20 -7.14 -8.46 5.68
N ARG A 21 -8.04 -9.43 5.42
CA ARG A 21 -8.23 -10.55 6.34
C ARG A 21 -6.95 -11.39 6.49
N ARG A 22 -6.26 -11.63 5.38
CA ARG A 22 -5.02 -12.42 5.42
C ARG A 22 -3.92 -11.70 6.18
N LEU A 23 -3.75 -10.40 5.96
CA LEU A 23 -2.75 -9.60 6.68
C LEU A 23 -3.07 -9.53 8.17
N SER A 24 -4.34 -9.47 8.52
CA SER A 24 -4.78 -9.37 9.93
C SER A 24 -4.51 -10.63 10.74
N ARG A 25 -4.16 -11.74 10.11
CA ARG A 25 -3.73 -12.94 10.82
C ARG A 25 -2.33 -12.80 11.41
N GLU A 26 -1.54 -11.87 10.89
CA GLU A 26 -0.18 -11.64 11.39
C GLU A 26 -0.26 -10.71 12.60
N THR A 27 0.35 -11.10 13.71
CA THR A 27 0.27 -10.36 14.96
C THR A 27 1.00 -9.02 14.92
N ASP A 28 1.94 -8.87 13.99
CA ASP A 28 2.74 -7.66 13.82
C ASP A 28 2.22 -6.72 12.72
N LEU A 29 1.07 -7.03 12.13
CA LEU A 29 0.46 -6.22 11.08
C LEU A 29 -0.97 -5.86 11.47
N ASP A 30 -1.32 -4.59 11.28
CA ASP A 30 -2.65 -4.08 11.57
C ASP A 30 -3.16 -3.31 10.36
N VAL A 31 -4.16 -3.86 9.65
CA VAL A 31 -4.82 -3.14 8.57
C VAL A 31 -5.81 -2.17 9.20
N ALA A 32 -5.31 -1.00 9.56
CA ALA A 32 -6.08 0.01 10.28
C ALA A 32 -7.05 0.76 9.37
N TRP A 33 -6.75 0.84 8.07
CA TRP A 33 -7.59 1.57 7.11
C TRP A 33 -7.70 0.81 5.80
N GLN A 34 -8.88 0.88 5.18
CA GLN A 34 -9.13 0.38 3.85
C GLN A 34 -9.86 1.44 3.05
N ALA A 35 -9.49 1.61 1.79
CA ALA A 35 -10.11 2.59 0.90
C ALA A 35 -10.24 2.01 -0.51
N GLY A 36 -11.32 2.35 -1.19
CA GLY A 36 -11.56 1.93 -2.57
C GLY A 36 -11.24 2.99 -3.61
N SER A 37 -10.81 4.19 -3.19
CA SER A 37 -10.57 5.32 -4.08
C SER A 37 -9.61 6.32 -3.43
N ILE A 38 -9.11 7.24 -4.24
CA ILE A 38 -8.27 8.35 -3.74
C ILE A 38 -9.12 9.24 -2.81
N ALA A 39 -10.34 9.57 -3.23
CA ALA A 39 -11.22 10.44 -2.44
C ALA A 39 -11.49 9.86 -1.05
N ALA A 40 -11.68 8.54 -0.96
CA ALA A 40 -11.94 7.88 0.33
C ALA A 40 -10.79 8.08 1.31
N THR A 41 -9.53 8.07 0.83
CA THR A 41 -8.37 8.26 1.69
C THR A 41 -8.28 9.67 2.27
N ARG A 42 -8.78 10.65 1.53
CA ARG A 42 -8.71 12.07 1.96
C ARG A 42 -9.57 12.36 3.17
N ASP A 43 -10.59 11.55 3.42
CA ASP A 43 -11.46 11.69 4.58
C ASP A 43 -10.96 10.92 5.80
N MET A 44 -9.83 10.23 5.68
CA MET A 44 -9.29 9.39 6.74
C MET A 44 -8.22 10.12 7.55
N HIS A 45 -8.23 9.87 8.86
CA HIS A 45 -7.16 10.29 9.75
C HIS A 45 -6.12 9.20 9.79
N LEU A 46 -5.00 9.41 9.08
CA LEU A 46 -3.95 8.41 8.92
C LEU A 46 -2.81 8.58 9.92
N ASP A 47 -3.09 9.14 11.09
CA ASP A 47 -2.09 9.33 12.12
C ASP A 47 -1.49 7.99 12.56
N GLY A 48 -0.16 7.93 12.55
CA GLY A 48 0.54 6.70 12.92
C GLY A 48 0.63 5.66 11.82
N ILE A 49 0.31 6.03 10.57
CA ILE A 49 0.45 5.11 9.43
C ILE A 49 1.93 4.76 9.22
N ASP A 50 2.21 3.47 9.05
CA ASP A 50 3.56 2.98 8.77
C ASP A 50 3.74 2.60 7.32
N VAL A 51 2.74 1.96 6.71
CA VAL A 51 2.81 1.43 5.35
C VAL A 51 1.50 1.67 4.62
N ALA A 52 1.58 2.12 3.38
CA ALA A 52 0.44 2.18 2.47
C ALA A 52 0.68 1.19 1.32
N VAL A 53 -0.29 0.33 1.06
CA VAL A 53 -0.25 -0.62 -0.06
C VAL A 53 -1.32 -0.17 -1.05
N ILE A 54 -0.90 0.29 -2.21
CA ILE A 54 -1.76 1.06 -3.12
C ILE A 54 -1.81 0.45 -4.51
N ASP A 55 -3.05 0.25 -5.00
CA ASP A 55 -3.31 -0.14 -6.37
C ASP A 55 -3.12 1.09 -7.28
N PRO A 56 -2.33 0.97 -8.36
CA PRO A 56 -2.16 2.09 -9.30
C PRO A 56 -3.43 2.43 -10.09
N LEU A 57 -4.36 1.48 -10.21
CA LEU A 57 -5.59 1.67 -10.99
C LEU A 57 -6.76 1.89 -10.05
N LEU A 58 -7.08 3.15 -9.77
CA LEU A 58 -8.19 3.53 -8.92
C LEU A 58 -9.30 4.18 -9.76
N PRO A 59 -10.57 4.10 -9.31
CA PRO A 59 -11.70 4.61 -10.12
C PRO A 59 -11.63 6.11 -10.36
N ASP A 60 -10.98 6.86 -9.49
CA ASP A 60 -10.90 8.32 -9.58
C ASP A 60 -9.50 8.83 -9.86
N GLY A 61 -8.60 7.95 -10.34
CA GLY A 61 -7.30 8.40 -10.79
C GLY A 61 -6.19 7.37 -10.65
N ASN A 62 -4.97 7.83 -10.87
CA ASN A 62 -3.77 7.02 -10.77
C ASN A 62 -3.29 6.99 -9.31
N GLY A 63 -3.06 5.81 -8.77
CA GLY A 63 -2.57 5.64 -7.40
C GLY A 63 -1.24 6.34 -7.11
N MET A 64 -0.47 6.66 -8.15
CA MET A 64 0.77 7.43 -7.98
C MET A 64 0.51 8.83 -7.42
N VAL A 65 -0.65 9.43 -7.74
CA VAL A 65 -1.05 10.73 -7.17
C VAL A 65 -1.16 10.61 -5.65
N LEU A 66 -1.80 9.55 -5.18
CA LEU A 66 -1.96 9.32 -3.75
C LEU A 66 -0.60 9.11 -3.07
N ILE A 67 0.30 8.37 -3.71
CA ILE A 67 1.64 8.15 -3.17
C ILE A 67 2.38 9.48 -2.98
N ARG A 68 2.30 10.37 -3.96
CA ARG A 68 2.93 11.69 -3.87
C ARG A 68 2.33 12.52 -2.73
N GLU A 69 1.00 12.51 -2.60
CA GLU A 69 0.33 13.21 -1.52
C GLU A 69 0.76 12.67 -0.15
N MET A 70 0.85 11.36 -0.01
CA MET A 70 1.27 10.73 1.23
C MET A 70 2.73 11.01 1.57
N SER A 71 3.59 11.10 0.57
CA SER A 71 5.00 11.42 0.78
C SER A 71 5.18 12.80 1.43
N VAL A 72 4.27 13.71 1.15
CA VAL A 72 4.28 15.05 1.74
C VAL A 72 3.61 15.05 3.12
N ALA A 73 2.42 14.43 3.21
CA ALA A 73 1.62 14.48 4.44
C ALA A 73 2.15 13.54 5.53
N HIS A 74 2.74 12.41 5.14
CA HIS A 74 3.22 11.38 6.05
C HIS A 74 4.61 10.91 5.61
N PRO A 75 5.65 11.75 5.78
CA PRO A 75 6.99 11.47 5.24
C PRO A 75 7.66 10.22 5.83
N ASP A 76 7.22 9.78 7.00
CA ASP A 76 7.77 8.57 7.63
C ASP A 76 7.08 7.29 7.18
N ALA A 77 5.95 7.39 6.47
CA ALA A 77 5.23 6.22 5.97
C ALA A 77 5.87 5.71 4.68
N MET A 78 5.93 4.40 4.53
CA MET A 78 6.44 3.76 3.33
C MET A 78 5.28 3.35 2.43
N ALA A 79 5.42 3.57 1.12
CA ALA A 79 4.39 3.19 0.16
C ALA A 79 4.86 2.02 -0.70
N LEU A 80 3.97 1.06 -0.89
CA LEU A 80 4.16 -0.08 -1.78
C LEU A 80 3.06 -0.03 -2.83
N VAL A 81 3.42 -0.31 -4.08
CA VAL A 81 2.46 -0.43 -5.18
C VAL A 81 2.27 -1.90 -5.47
N PHE A 82 1.04 -2.35 -5.73
CA PHE A 82 0.84 -3.72 -6.16
C PHE A 82 0.11 -3.75 -7.50
N SER A 83 0.48 -4.72 -8.34
CA SER A 83 -0.06 -4.87 -9.68
C SER A 83 -0.08 -6.34 -10.05
N HIS A 84 -1.07 -6.73 -10.86
CA HIS A 84 -1.13 -8.10 -11.37
C HIS A 84 0.04 -8.40 -12.31
N ARG A 85 0.46 -7.41 -13.10
CA ARG A 85 1.57 -7.54 -14.06
C ARG A 85 2.48 -6.33 -13.99
N PRO A 86 3.34 -6.25 -12.97
CA PRO A 86 4.27 -5.13 -12.89
C PRO A 86 5.28 -5.19 -14.04
N ASP A 87 5.55 -4.04 -14.63
CA ASP A 87 6.57 -3.89 -15.68
C ASP A 87 7.55 -2.79 -15.27
N SER A 88 8.59 -2.59 -16.09
CA SER A 88 9.61 -1.61 -15.77
C SER A 88 9.09 -0.18 -15.77
N ALA A 89 8.09 0.12 -16.59
CA ALA A 89 7.48 1.45 -16.63
C ALA A 89 6.75 1.74 -15.33
N LEU A 90 5.95 0.78 -14.83
CA LEU A 90 5.25 0.92 -13.56
C LEU A 90 6.24 1.05 -12.40
N TYR A 91 7.29 0.23 -12.41
CA TYR A 91 8.32 0.29 -11.37
C TYR A 91 8.96 1.67 -11.32
N HIS A 92 9.32 2.22 -12.48
CA HIS A 92 9.92 3.55 -12.57
C HIS A 92 8.95 4.63 -12.07
N GLN A 93 7.70 4.59 -12.51
CA GLN A 93 6.68 5.54 -12.07
C GLN A 93 6.45 5.50 -10.57
N ALA A 94 6.38 4.30 -10.00
CA ALA A 94 6.18 4.11 -8.57
C ALA A 94 7.34 4.70 -7.76
N ARG A 95 8.57 4.40 -8.16
CA ARG A 95 9.76 4.94 -7.49
C ARG A 95 9.82 6.46 -7.59
N THR A 96 9.51 7.01 -8.75
CA THR A 96 9.49 8.46 -8.95
C THR A 96 8.43 9.13 -8.07
N ALA A 97 7.30 8.47 -7.83
CA ALA A 97 6.24 8.99 -6.96
C ALA A 97 6.61 8.91 -5.47
N GLY A 98 7.55 8.05 -5.11
CA GLY A 98 7.97 7.88 -3.72
C GLY A 98 7.75 6.50 -3.13
N ALA A 99 7.26 5.53 -3.92
CA ALA A 99 7.08 4.16 -3.45
C ALA A 99 8.43 3.46 -3.30
N VAL A 100 8.55 2.60 -2.30
CA VAL A 100 9.79 1.88 -2.04
C VAL A 100 9.89 0.58 -2.84
N ASP A 101 8.75 0.03 -3.28
CA ASP A 101 8.76 -1.19 -4.08
C ASP A 101 7.45 -1.38 -4.83
N VAL A 102 7.47 -2.31 -5.79
CA VAL A 102 6.30 -2.75 -6.53
C VAL A 102 6.14 -4.25 -6.35
N LEU A 103 4.96 -4.67 -5.90
CA LEU A 103 4.65 -6.06 -5.61
C LEU A 103 3.75 -6.65 -6.69
N SER A 104 3.93 -7.92 -6.99
CA SER A 104 3.06 -8.64 -7.90
C SER A 104 1.97 -9.37 -7.14
N THR A 105 0.71 -9.20 -7.54
CA THR A 105 -0.41 -9.97 -6.99
C THR A 105 -0.47 -11.39 -7.56
N ALA A 106 0.36 -11.68 -8.57
CA ALA A 106 0.44 -13.01 -9.19
C ALA A 106 1.33 -13.98 -8.39
N VAL A 107 2.08 -13.48 -7.40
CA VAL A 107 2.91 -14.33 -6.52
C VAL A 107 2.17 -14.58 -5.20
N PRO A 108 2.61 -15.57 -4.40
CA PRO A 108 1.96 -15.86 -3.12
C PRO A 108 1.91 -14.65 -2.19
N VAL A 109 0.85 -14.55 -1.39
CA VAL A 109 0.63 -13.43 -0.46
C VAL A 109 1.76 -13.30 0.56
N GLU A 110 2.48 -14.36 0.85
CA GLU A 110 3.63 -14.36 1.76
C GLU A 110 4.72 -13.39 1.29
N ASN A 111 4.84 -13.20 -0.03
CA ASN A 111 5.77 -12.23 -0.60
C ASN A 111 5.36 -10.79 -0.25
N CYS A 112 4.05 -10.52 -0.28
CA CYS A 112 3.52 -9.23 0.12
C CYS A 112 3.76 -8.98 1.62
N ILE A 113 3.51 -9.98 2.44
CA ILE A 113 3.72 -9.89 3.89
C ILE A 113 5.21 -9.60 4.18
N ALA A 114 6.11 -10.32 3.53
CA ALA A 114 7.54 -10.11 3.71
C ALA A 114 7.96 -8.70 3.30
N ALA A 115 7.43 -8.20 2.19
CA ALA A 115 7.74 -6.85 1.72
C ALA A 115 7.25 -5.78 2.72
N ILE A 116 6.05 -5.96 3.26
CA ILE A 116 5.50 -5.04 4.26
C ILE A 116 6.39 -5.02 5.50
N ARG A 117 6.81 -6.19 5.97
CA ARG A 117 7.67 -6.30 7.15
C ARG A 117 9.03 -5.62 6.96
N SER A 118 9.56 -5.65 5.76
CA SER A 118 10.89 -5.09 5.48
C SER A 118 10.85 -3.61 5.09
N THR A 119 9.70 -2.94 5.09
CA THR A 119 9.61 -1.53 4.68
C THR A 119 10.51 -0.60 5.50
N GLY A 120 10.72 -0.88 6.76
CA GLY A 120 11.62 -0.08 7.60
C GLY A 120 13.10 -0.25 7.27
N ASP A 121 13.44 -1.23 6.46
CA ASP A 121 14.82 -1.58 6.11
C ASP A 121 15.29 -0.92 4.81
N TYR A 122 14.46 -0.15 4.16
CA TYR A 122 14.78 0.54 2.91
C TYR A 122 15.44 1.91 3.15
N GLY A 123 16.15 2.02 4.18
CA GLY A 123 16.78 3.26 4.56
C GLY A 123 17.72 3.88 3.49
#